data_3a81dee8dab36c9da0f80640ca6b75a7
#
_entry.id   3a81dee8dab36c9da0f80640ca6b75a7
#
_cell.length_a   1.000
_cell.length_b   1.000
_cell.length_c   1.000
_cell.angle_alpha   90.00
_cell.angle_beta   90.00
_cell.angle_gamma   90.00
#
_symmetry.space_group_name_H-M   'P 1'
#
loop_
_entity.id
_entity.type
_entity.pdbx_description
1 polymer ?
#
loop_
_entity_poly.entity_id
_entity_poly.type
_entity_poly.pdbx_seq_one_letter_code
_entity_poly.pdbx_strand_id
1 'polypeptide(L)'
;DEVEVREIFREELLNENNKTLEDCANSTIIRVNKLNYLRSPEYKEKMLLEKITDLYEKVKGKLTKEEILYRGDFINLIKEVYSLPNNRTITKEKIVKNGGKDSVIIVATDSNGNYILTFQTRINDKIIAEFPSGYIENGEDVIEAAKRELKEETGYVSDNVTILDESYYSVGIDNSVCCIVRMKNSVKAFDVNSNENLTYGLFTEEQLKYLLNNNIMCGAINKLAYYSMQNNGCKRTLRNVK
;
A
#
# COMPACT_ATOMS: atom_id res chain seq x y z
N ASP A 1 23.81 16.40 5.10
CA ASP A 1 25.08 15.94 4.55
C ASP A 1 26.23 16.54 5.35
N GLU A 2 27.36 15.80 5.55
CA GLU A 2 28.54 16.25 6.34
C GLU A 2 29.16 17.53 5.77
N VAL A 3 29.02 17.75 4.47
CA VAL A 3 29.52 18.94 3.75
C VAL A 3 28.66 20.17 4.11
N GLU A 4 27.35 20.02 4.10
CA GLU A 4 26.41 21.08 4.42
C GLU A 4 26.51 21.52 5.90
N VAL A 5 26.74 20.58 6.80
CA VAL A 5 27.04 20.86 8.22
C VAL A 5 28.36 21.62 8.36
N ARG A 6 29.38 21.30 7.59
CA ARG A 6 30.68 22.01 7.61
C ARG A 6 30.58 23.43 7.05
N GLU A 7 29.78 23.69 6.03
CA GLU A 7 29.58 25.03 5.48
C GLU A 7 28.81 25.94 6.45
N ILE A 8 27.75 25.44 7.07
CA ILE A 8 26.99 26.19 8.11
C ILE A 8 27.88 26.61 9.28
N PHE A 9 28.80 25.75 9.72
CA PHE A 9 29.75 26.07 10.80
C PHE A 9 30.90 26.95 10.38
N ARG A 10 31.27 26.96 9.11
CA ARG A 10 32.43 27.74 8.59
C ARG A 10 32.12 29.26 8.58
N GLU A 11 30.92 29.66 8.22
CA GLU A 11 30.48 31.06 8.24
C GLU A 11 30.35 31.60 9.68
N GLU A 12 29.95 30.77 10.65
CA GLU A 12 29.81 31.17 12.05
C GLU A 12 31.17 31.28 12.77
N LEU A 13 32.16 30.47 12.40
CA LEU A 13 33.52 30.50 12.98
C LEU A 13 34.34 31.73 12.58
N LEU A 14 34.04 32.37 11.44
CA LEU A 14 34.75 33.56 10.95
C LEU A 14 34.40 34.83 11.70
N ASN A 15 33.35 34.82 12.55
CA ASN A 15 32.84 35.97 13.31
C ASN A 15 33.27 36.01 14.80
N GLU A 16 34.19 35.17 15.24
CA GLU A 16 34.43 34.90 16.70
C GLU A 16 35.44 35.81 17.44
N ASN A 17 35.97 36.84 16.82
CA ASN A 17 37.10 37.61 17.45
C ASN A 17 36.74 38.51 18.61
N ASN A 18 35.48 38.58 19.12
CA ASN A 18 35.09 39.47 20.22
C ASN A 18 34.04 38.91 21.20
N LYS A 19 34.05 37.61 21.52
CA LYS A 19 33.02 37.01 22.41
C LYS A 19 33.56 36.72 23.82
N THR A 20 32.69 36.92 24.82
CA THR A 20 32.93 36.51 26.22
C THR A 20 32.83 34.97 26.35
N LEU A 21 33.37 34.42 27.49
CA LEU A 21 33.22 33.00 27.81
C LEU A 21 31.78 32.51 27.84
N GLU A 22 30.86 33.38 28.26
CA GLU A 22 29.42 33.12 28.34
C GLU A 22 28.79 33.06 26.91
N ASP A 23 29.22 33.96 26.02
CA ASP A 23 28.83 33.93 24.61
C ASP A 23 29.34 32.67 23.89
N CYS A 24 30.55 32.21 24.22
CA CYS A 24 31.12 30.97 23.70
C CYS A 24 30.35 29.74 24.21
N ALA A 25 29.95 29.73 25.50
CA ALA A 25 29.15 28.64 26.06
C ALA A 25 27.75 28.59 25.40
N ASN A 26 27.08 29.73 25.27
CA ASN A 26 25.77 29.84 24.66
C ASN A 26 25.83 29.46 23.16
N SER A 27 26.83 29.92 22.42
CA SER A 27 27.00 29.53 21.00
C SER A 27 27.30 28.05 20.86
N THR A 28 28.02 27.43 21.80
CA THR A 28 28.26 25.98 21.80
C THR A 28 26.97 25.18 22.04
N ILE A 29 26.14 25.61 22.99
CA ILE A 29 24.83 24.98 23.27
C ILE A 29 23.93 25.07 22.02
N ILE A 30 23.88 26.25 21.40
CA ILE A 30 23.10 26.45 20.14
C ILE A 30 23.60 25.52 19.03
N ARG A 31 24.92 25.39 18.86
CA ARG A 31 25.54 24.49 17.88
C ARG A 31 25.20 23.02 18.15
N VAL A 32 25.29 22.58 19.40
CA VAL A 32 24.95 21.20 19.78
C VAL A 32 23.47 20.91 19.53
N ASN A 33 22.59 21.84 19.87
CA ASN A 33 21.15 21.70 19.63
C ASN A 33 20.83 21.66 18.14
N LYS A 34 21.48 22.51 17.32
CA LYS A 34 21.36 22.52 15.87
C LYS A 34 21.85 21.20 15.25
N LEU A 35 23.01 20.68 15.73
CA LEU A 35 23.53 19.37 15.30
C LEU A 35 22.60 18.23 15.67
N ASN A 36 22.04 18.24 16.88
CA ASN A 36 21.10 17.24 17.31
C ASN A 36 19.82 17.28 16.45
N TYR A 37 19.32 18.48 16.10
CA TYR A 37 18.20 18.64 15.22
C TYR A 37 18.50 18.12 13.80
N LEU A 38 19.65 18.46 13.20
CA LEU A 38 20.05 17.97 11.87
C LEU A 38 20.23 16.45 11.80
N ARG A 39 20.47 15.79 12.95
CA ARG A 39 20.54 14.33 13.06
C ARG A 39 19.23 13.68 13.44
N SER A 40 18.22 14.48 13.81
CA SER A 40 16.93 13.97 14.27
C SER A 40 16.15 13.26 13.15
N PRO A 41 15.30 12.30 13.50
CA PRO A 41 14.40 11.66 12.53
C PRO A 41 13.49 12.68 11.83
N GLU A 42 13.03 13.71 12.54
CA GLU A 42 12.15 14.75 12.02
C GLU A 42 12.82 15.59 10.94
N TYR A 43 14.09 15.98 11.13
CA TYR A 43 14.85 16.69 10.10
C TYR A 43 15.08 15.83 8.86
N LYS A 44 15.46 14.55 9.05
CA LYS A 44 15.65 13.61 7.94
C LYS A 44 14.36 13.38 7.16
N GLU A 45 13.23 13.27 7.85
CA GLU A 45 11.91 13.16 7.21
C GLU A 45 11.57 14.43 6.41
N LYS A 46 11.80 15.62 7.00
CA LYS A 46 11.60 16.91 6.31
C LYS A 46 12.42 17.00 5.02
N MET A 47 13.73 16.74 5.10
CA MET A 47 14.61 16.77 3.93
C MET A 47 14.21 15.76 2.86
N LEU A 48 13.75 14.56 3.27
CA LEU A 48 13.23 13.57 2.33
C LEU A 48 11.97 14.06 1.63
N LEU A 49 11.03 14.67 2.36
CA LEU A 49 9.79 15.22 1.81
C LEU A 49 10.08 16.37 0.83
N GLU A 50 10.98 17.28 1.16
CA GLU A 50 11.43 18.36 0.27
C GLU A 50 12.00 17.79 -1.03
N LYS A 51 12.90 16.81 -0.94
CA LYS A 51 13.45 16.11 -2.11
C LYS A 51 12.38 15.43 -2.95
N ILE A 52 11.40 14.77 -2.31
CA ILE A 52 10.28 14.12 -3.02
C ILE A 52 9.43 15.18 -3.73
N THR A 53 9.15 16.32 -3.08
CA THR A 53 8.38 17.43 -3.65
C THR A 53 9.08 18.00 -4.90
N ASP A 54 10.38 18.25 -4.83
CA ASP A 54 11.17 18.73 -5.97
C ASP A 54 11.15 17.75 -7.14
N LEU A 55 11.24 16.46 -6.87
CA LEU A 55 11.16 15.42 -7.89
C LEU A 55 9.74 15.35 -8.49
N TYR A 56 8.72 15.46 -7.66
CA TYR A 56 7.32 15.46 -8.09
C TYR A 56 7.02 16.62 -9.03
N GLU A 57 7.42 17.86 -8.69
CA GLU A 57 7.18 19.03 -9.52
C GLU A 57 7.85 18.95 -10.92
N LYS A 58 8.95 18.20 -11.03
CA LYS A 58 9.62 17.95 -12.33
C LYS A 58 8.84 17.03 -13.26
N VAL A 59 7.99 16.17 -12.72
CA VAL A 59 7.26 15.13 -13.47
C VAL A 59 5.75 15.31 -13.41
N LYS A 60 5.24 16.21 -12.57
CA LYS A 60 3.82 16.48 -12.38
C LYS A 60 3.18 16.88 -13.70
N GLY A 61 2.31 16.00 -14.19
CA GLY A 61 1.54 16.25 -15.41
C GLY A 61 0.16 16.81 -15.09
N LYS A 62 -0.32 17.72 -15.94
CA LYS A 62 -1.72 18.18 -15.92
C LYS A 62 -2.51 17.37 -16.94
N LEU A 63 -3.57 16.70 -16.51
CA LEU A 63 -4.51 16.02 -17.40
C LEU A 63 -5.16 17.05 -18.33
N THR A 64 -5.05 16.86 -19.64
CA THR A 64 -5.57 17.76 -20.67
C THR A 64 -6.67 17.13 -21.50
N LYS A 65 -6.67 15.81 -21.64
CA LYS A 65 -7.71 15.08 -22.38
C LYS A 65 -7.90 13.70 -21.76
N GLU A 66 -9.16 13.28 -21.69
CA GLU A 66 -9.55 11.90 -21.35
C GLU A 66 -10.50 11.38 -22.43
N GLU A 67 -10.35 10.13 -22.80
CA GLU A 67 -11.15 9.47 -23.84
C GLU A 67 -11.38 7.99 -23.44
N ILE A 68 -12.62 7.56 -23.49
CA ILE A 68 -12.94 6.14 -23.28
C ILE A 68 -12.75 5.42 -24.60
N LEU A 69 -11.77 4.51 -24.65
CA LEU A 69 -11.46 3.71 -25.83
C LEU A 69 -12.36 2.46 -25.94
N TYR A 70 -12.74 1.90 -24.79
CA TYR A 70 -13.59 0.71 -24.72
C TYR A 70 -14.43 0.73 -23.44
N ARG A 71 -15.69 0.32 -23.57
CA ARG A 71 -16.62 0.08 -22.45
C ARG A 71 -16.98 -1.39 -22.43
N GLY A 72 -16.58 -2.11 -21.39
CA GLY A 72 -16.93 -3.50 -21.14
C GLY A 72 -17.91 -3.62 -19.99
N ASP A 73 -18.34 -4.83 -19.70
CA ASP A 73 -19.25 -5.12 -18.58
C ASP A 73 -18.59 -4.94 -17.22
N PHE A 74 -17.29 -5.20 -17.12
CA PHE A 74 -16.52 -5.16 -15.86
C PHE A 74 -15.49 -4.04 -15.83
N ILE A 75 -14.90 -3.70 -16.97
CA ILE A 75 -13.82 -2.73 -17.07
C ILE A 75 -14.03 -1.79 -18.26
N ASN A 76 -13.49 -0.57 -18.10
CA ASN A 76 -13.31 0.38 -19.19
C ASN A 76 -11.83 0.55 -19.49
N LEU A 77 -11.47 0.74 -20.74
CA LEU A 77 -10.15 1.20 -21.17
C LEU A 77 -10.21 2.70 -21.42
N ILE A 78 -9.39 3.47 -20.73
CA ILE A 78 -9.36 4.93 -20.81
C ILE A 78 -7.99 5.39 -21.30
N LYS A 79 -8.00 6.34 -22.23
CA LYS A 79 -6.81 7.04 -22.69
C LYS A 79 -6.76 8.44 -22.08
N GLU A 80 -5.67 8.76 -21.45
CA GLU A 80 -5.40 10.05 -20.83
C GLU A 80 -4.19 10.71 -21.49
N VAL A 81 -4.29 12.04 -21.73
CA VAL A 81 -3.20 12.85 -22.24
C VAL A 81 -2.82 13.87 -21.17
N TYR A 82 -1.55 13.92 -20.83
CA TYR A 82 -1.00 14.83 -19.85
C TYR A 82 -0.02 15.80 -20.51
N SER A 83 -0.09 17.09 -20.12
CA SER A 83 0.95 18.07 -20.37
C SER A 83 1.93 18.11 -19.21
N LEU A 84 3.23 17.97 -19.49
CA LEU A 84 4.31 18.02 -18.51
C LEU A 84 4.89 19.43 -18.37
N PRO A 85 5.61 19.75 -17.29
CA PRO A 85 6.20 21.08 -17.05
C PRO A 85 7.15 21.54 -18.16
N ASN A 86 7.77 20.62 -18.90
CA ASN A 86 8.68 20.91 -20.02
C ASN A 86 7.97 21.04 -21.38
N ASN A 87 6.66 21.30 -21.40
CA ASN A 87 5.80 21.38 -22.58
C ASN A 87 5.73 20.09 -23.43
N ARG A 88 6.16 18.96 -22.88
CA ARG A 88 5.97 17.65 -23.52
C ARG A 88 4.59 17.11 -23.17
N THR A 89 4.03 16.34 -24.07
CA THR A 89 2.81 15.56 -23.82
C THR A 89 3.17 14.09 -23.67
N ILE A 90 2.49 13.43 -22.74
CA ILE A 90 2.51 11.97 -22.61
C ILE A 90 1.10 11.42 -22.68
N THR A 91 0.97 10.25 -23.24
CA THR A 91 -0.29 9.51 -23.28
C THR A 91 -0.17 8.30 -22.39
N LYS A 92 -1.21 8.04 -21.61
CA LYS A 92 -1.35 6.83 -20.79
C LYS A 92 -2.65 6.13 -21.15
N GLU A 93 -2.63 4.82 -21.11
CA GLU A 93 -3.82 4.00 -21.18
C GLU A 93 -3.99 3.27 -19.85
N LYS A 94 -5.18 3.31 -19.28
CA LYS A 94 -5.47 2.68 -18.01
C LYS A 94 -6.77 1.90 -18.03
N ILE A 95 -6.84 0.87 -17.24
CA ILE A 95 -8.03 0.11 -16.95
C ILE A 95 -8.73 0.76 -15.73
N VAL A 96 -10.03 0.98 -15.86
CA VAL A 96 -10.88 1.44 -14.76
C VAL A 96 -11.99 0.42 -14.57
N LYS A 97 -12.11 -0.13 -13.40
CA LYS A 97 -13.20 -1.04 -13.04
C LYS A 97 -14.53 -0.30 -13.02
N ASN A 98 -15.59 -0.93 -13.50
CA ASN A 98 -16.92 -0.33 -13.52
C ASN A 98 -17.38 0.00 -12.09
N GLY A 99 -17.82 1.25 -11.89
CA GLY A 99 -18.15 1.76 -10.57
C GLY A 99 -16.97 2.24 -9.73
N GLY A 100 -15.71 2.19 -10.25
CA GLY A 100 -14.51 2.65 -9.53
C GLY A 100 -14.25 1.87 -8.24
N LYS A 101 -14.65 0.59 -8.21
CA LYS A 101 -14.62 -0.23 -6.97
C LYS A 101 -13.20 -0.59 -6.56
N ASP A 102 -12.88 -0.26 -5.33
CA ASP A 102 -11.74 -0.83 -4.60
C ASP A 102 -12.08 -2.26 -4.14
N SER A 103 -11.12 -2.94 -3.57
CA SER A 103 -11.28 -4.33 -3.12
C SER A 103 -10.63 -4.58 -1.77
N VAL A 104 -10.98 -5.70 -1.17
CA VAL A 104 -10.31 -6.24 0.02
C VAL A 104 -9.68 -7.59 -0.30
N ILE A 105 -8.56 -7.88 0.35
CA ILE A 105 -7.96 -9.21 0.45
C ILE A 105 -7.77 -9.56 1.92
N ILE A 106 -8.14 -10.77 2.31
CA ILE A 106 -8.33 -11.13 3.71
C ILE A 106 -7.36 -12.24 4.11
N VAL A 107 -6.34 -11.90 4.89
CA VAL A 107 -5.46 -12.88 5.52
C VAL A 107 -6.17 -13.42 6.77
N ALA A 108 -7.00 -14.43 6.57
CA ALA A 108 -7.80 -15.03 7.63
C ALA A 108 -7.12 -16.28 8.20
N THR A 109 -7.20 -16.45 9.54
CA THR A 109 -6.78 -17.67 10.24
C THR A 109 -7.88 -18.16 11.16
N ASP A 110 -8.01 -19.49 11.28
CA ASP A 110 -8.86 -20.13 12.26
C ASP A 110 -8.30 -20.01 13.69
N SER A 111 -8.98 -20.62 14.67
CA SER A 111 -8.55 -20.65 16.07
C SER A 111 -7.27 -21.46 16.31
N ASN A 112 -6.90 -22.34 15.39
CA ASN A 112 -5.67 -23.14 15.44
C ASN A 112 -4.50 -22.46 14.72
N GLY A 113 -4.73 -21.29 14.11
CA GLY A 113 -3.73 -20.55 13.32
C GLY A 113 -3.57 -21.04 11.88
N ASN A 114 -4.44 -21.93 11.40
CA ASN A 114 -4.43 -22.33 9.99
C ASN A 114 -5.01 -21.20 9.12
N TYR A 115 -4.38 -20.96 7.99
CA TYR A 115 -4.83 -19.99 6.98
C TYR A 115 -6.02 -20.53 6.20
N ILE A 116 -7.01 -19.68 5.98
CA ILE A 116 -8.16 -19.95 5.13
C ILE A 116 -7.82 -19.45 3.75
N LEU A 117 -7.71 -20.37 2.78
CA LEU A 117 -7.39 -20.03 1.38
C LEU A 117 -8.52 -20.49 0.47
N THR A 118 -8.73 -19.74 -0.59
CA THR A 118 -9.64 -20.05 -1.69
C THR A 118 -8.88 -20.59 -2.89
N PHE A 119 -9.54 -21.40 -3.70
CA PHE A 119 -9.00 -21.98 -4.93
C PHE A 119 -10.02 -21.78 -6.03
N GLN A 120 -9.60 -21.21 -7.15
CA GLN A 120 -10.45 -21.01 -8.30
C GLN A 120 -9.65 -21.05 -9.60
N THR A 121 -10.32 -21.31 -10.69
CA THR A 121 -9.72 -21.22 -12.02
C THR A 121 -9.57 -19.76 -12.40
N ARG A 122 -8.36 -19.37 -12.76
CA ARG A 122 -8.00 -18.02 -13.21
C ARG A 122 -7.43 -18.07 -14.63
N ILE A 123 -6.34 -17.37 -14.89
CA ILE A 123 -5.71 -17.23 -16.20
C ILE A 123 -5.24 -18.58 -16.72
N ASN A 124 -5.52 -18.86 -18.00
CA ASN A 124 -5.12 -20.08 -18.71
C ASN A 124 -5.58 -21.37 -18.04
N ASP A 125 -6.79 -21.38 -17.50
CA ASP A 125 -7.43 -22.53 -16.84
C ASP A 125 -6.62 -23.12 -15.66
N LYS A 126 -5.71 -22.33 -15.09
CA LYS A 126 -4.95 -22.74 -13.92
C LYS A 126 -5.74 -22.49 -12.65
N ILE A 127 -5.74 -23.48 -11.78
CA ILE A 127 -6.23 -23.33 -10.40
C ILE A 127 -5.18 -22.56 -9.62
N ILE A 128 -5.58 -21.45 -9.03
CA ILE A 128 -4.75 -20.56 -8.24
C ILE A 128 -5.24 -20.56 -6.80
N ALA A 129 -4.29 -20.68 -5.85
CA ALA A 129 -4.55 -20.45 -4.44
C ALA A 129 -4.50 -18.94 -4.15
N GLU A 130 -5.48 -18.44 -3.43
CA GLU A 130 -5.61 -17.03 -3.08
C GLU A 130 -6.09 -16.88 -1.64
N PHE A 131 -5.83 -15.73 -1.03
CA PHE A 131 -6.59 -15.31 0.12
C PHE A 131 -7.99 -14.90 -0.30
N PRO A 132 -9.03 -15.12 0.51
CA PRO A 132 -10.39 -14.63 0.24
C PRO A 132 -10.38 -13.15 -0.10
N SER A 133 -11.16 -12.75 -1.12
CA SER A 133 -11.09 -11.38 -1.62
C SER A 133 -12.32 -11.02 -2.45
N GLY A 134 -12.71 -9.74 -2.41
CA GLY A 134 -13.76 -9.24 -3.28
C GLY A 134 -13.83 -7.72 -3.32
N TYR A 135 -14.86 -7.19 -3.95
CA TYR A 135 -15.06 -5.76 -4.10
C TYR A 135 -15.72 -5.13 -2.87
N ILE A 136 -15.30 -3.91 -2.56
CA ILE A 136 -16.02 -3.06 -1.60
C ILE A 136 -17.25 -2.50 -2.31
N GLU A 137 -18.41 -2.74 -1.76
CA GLU A 137 -19.67 -2.26 -2.33
C GLU A 137 -19.92 -0.78 -2.01
N ASN A 138 -20.85 -0.15 -2.74
CA ASN A 138 -21.17 1.25 -2.53
C ASN A 138 -21.76 1.49 -1.13
N GLY A 139 -21.07 2.32 -0.35
CA GLY A 139 -21.47 2.65 1.01
C GLY A 139 -20.97 1.68 2.08
N GLU A 140 -20.25 0.62 1.67
CA GLU A 140 -19.65 -0.36 2.56
C GLU A 140 -18.26 0.12 3.02
N ASP A 141 -17.89 -0.10 4.26
CA ASP A 141 -16.54 0.12 4.71
C ASP A 141 -15.65 -1.12 4.49
N VAL A 142 -14.32 -0.93 4.62
CA VAL A 142 -13.31 -1.99 4.39
C VAL A 142 -13.52 -3.20 5.31
N ILE A 143 -13.91 -2.97 6.56
CA ILE A 143 -14.08 -4.04 7.56
C ILE A 143 -15.35 -4.82 7.28
N GLU A 144 -16.43 -4.13 6.92
CA GLU A 144 -17.70 -4.76 6.53
C GLU A 144 -17.51 -5.62 5.27
N ALA A 145 -16.85 -5.08 4.24
CA ALA A 145 -16.51 -5.82 3.03
C ALA A 145 -15.68 -7.08 3.33
N ALA A 146 -14.65 -6.95 4.18
CA ALA A 146 -13.82 -8.09 4.55
C ALA A 146 -14.62 -9.18 5.29
N LYS A 147 -15.51 -8.79 6.20
CA LYS A 147 -16.38 -9.73 6.92
C LYS A 147 -17.37 -10.43 5.98
N ARG A 148 -17.97 -9.67 5.07
CA ARG A 148 -18.93 -10.21 4.08
C ARG A 148 -18.24 -11.20 3.15
N GLU A 149 -17.14 -10.81 2.50
CA GLU A 149 -16.41 -11.66 1.54
C GLU A 149 -15.89 -12.96 2.20
N LEU A 150 -15.26 -12.88 3.38
CA LEU A 150 -14.82 -14.07 4.10
C LEU A 150 -15.99 -15.03 4.36
N LYS A 151 -17.13 -14.47 4.78
CA LYS A 151 -18.34 -15.23 5.06
C LYS A 151 -18.93 -15.85 3.79
N GLU A 152 -19.01 -15.11 2.70
CA GLU A 152 -19.60 -15.57 1.43
C GLU A 152 -18.75 -16.64 0.76
N GLU A 153 -17.43 -16.45 0.68
CA GLU A 153 -16.54 -17.39 -0.01
C GLU A 153 -16.23 -18.64 0.81
N THR A 154 -16.23 -18.54 2.16
CA THR A 154 -15.70 -19.62 3.01
C THR A 154 -16.64 -20.08 4.12
N GLY A 155 -17.67 -19.32 4.46
CA GLY A 155 -18.53 -19.54 5.61
C GLY A 155 -17.87 -19.29 6.96
N TYR A 156 -16.64 -18.74 6.99
CA TYR A 156 -15.98 -18.33 8.22
C TYR A 156 -16.32 -16.89 8.58
N VAL A 157 -16.35 -16.62 9.88
CA VAL A 157 -16.60 -15.26 10.43
C VAL A 157 -15.58 -14.95 11.53
N SER A 158 -15.25 -13.67 11.68
CA SER A 158 -14.39 -13.18 12.76
C SER A 158 -14.71 -11.72 13.08
N ASP A 159 -14.62 -11.35 14.36
CA ASP A 159 -14.65 -9.96 14.81
C ASP A 159 -13.25 -9.39 15.14
N ASN A 160 -12.21 -10.22 15.08
CA ASN A 160 -10.82 -9.79 15.28
C ASN A 160 -10.21 -9.35 13.96
N VAL A 161 -10.53 -8.12 13.56
CA VAL A 161 -10.21 -7.54 12.25
C VAL A 161 -9.18 -6.42 12.40
N THR A 162 -8.19 -6.38 11.52
CA THR A 162 -7.16 -5.34 11.47
C THR A 162 -6.81 -5.03 10.03
N ILE A 163 -6.89 -3.76 9.61
CA ILE A 163 -6.36 -3.32 8.33
C ILE A 163 -4.84 -3.28 8.45
N LEU A 164 -4.14 -3.99 7.55
CA LEU A 164 -2.69 -4.08 7.53
C LEU A 164 -2.06 -3.07 6.59
N ASP A 165 -2.60 -2.94 5.38
CA ASP A 165 -1.99 -2.15 4.31
C ASP A 165 -3.00 -1.80 3.22
N GLU A 166 -2.61 -0.89 2.33
CA GLU A 166 -3.33 -0.57 1.11
C GLU A 166 -2.33 -0.51 -0.05
N SER A 167 -2.69 -1.06 -1.20
CA SER A 167 -1.83 -1.06 -2.37
C SER A 167 -2.63 -0.97 -3.66
N TYR A 168 -2.02 -0.41 -4.70
CA TYR A 168 -2.56 -0.51 -6.05
C TYR A 168 -2.23 -1.89 -6.65
N TYR A 169 -3.12 -2.42 -7.49
CA TYR A 169 -2.86 -3.65 -8.22
C TYR A 169 -1.72 -3.48 -9.23
N SER A 170 -1.76 -2.39 -9.99
CA SER A 170 -0.74 -2.06 -10.99
C SER A 170 -0.74 -0.57 -11.27
N VAL A 171 0.13 0.19 -10.61
CA VAL A 171 0.20 1.67 -10.69
C VAL A 171 0.37 2.22 -12.11
N GLY A 172 0.80 1.39 -13.06
CA GLY A 172 0.99 1.81 -14.46
C GLY A 172 -0.28 1.77 -15.30
N ILE A 173 -1.25 0.92 -14.93
CA ILE A 173 -2.41 0.63 -15.77
C ILE A 173 -3.74 0.47 -15.02
N ASP A 174 -3.74 0.36 -13.69
CA ASP A 174 -4.94 0.17 -12.88
C ASP A 174 -4.91 1.14 -11.69
N ASN A 175 -5.98 1.89 -11.50
CA ASN A 175 -6.10 2.86 -10.40
C ASN A 175 -6.89 2.33 -9.21
N SER A 176 -7.32 1.06 -9.23
CA SER A 176 -8.02 0.47 -8.09
C SER A 176 -7.08 0.13 -6.94
N VAL A 177 -7.56 0.37 -5.73
CA VAL A 177 -6.85 0.06 -4.48
C VAL A 177 -7.33 -1.28 -3.95
N CYS A 178 -6.40 -2.06 -3.41
CA CYS A 178 -6.67 -3.26 -2.63
C CYS A 178 -6.30 -3.00 -1.17
N CYS A 179 -7.27 -3.14 -0.26
CA CYS A 179 -7.06 -3.06 1.17
C CYS A 179 -6.72 -4.46 1.70
N ILE A 180 -5.59 -4.59 2.40
CA ILE A 180 -5.13 -5.84 2.99
C ILE A 180 -5.63 -5.90 4.42
N VAL A 181 -6.46 -6.89 4.73
CA VAL A 181 -7.11 -7.05 6.03
C VAL A 181 -6.69 -8.37 6.65
N ARG A 182 -6.35 -8.35 7.94
CA ARG A 182 -6.11 -9.56 8.73
C ARG A 182 -7.32 -9.86 9.59
N MET A 183 -7.77 -11.13 9.57
CA MET A 183 -8.83 -11.63 10.43
C MET A 183 -8.33 -12.87 11.20
N LYS A 184 -8.33 -12.79 12.53
CA LYS A 184 -7.83 -13.88 13.40
C LYS A 184 -8.96 -14.58 14.13
N ASN A 185 -8.68 -15.83 14.53
CA ASN A 185 -9.62 -16.65 15.30
C ASN A 185 -10.98 -16.79 14.61
N SER A 186 -10.95 -16.93 13.28
CA SER A 186 -12.15 -17.11 12.49
C SER A 186 -12.79 -18.45 12.81
N VAL A 187 -14.10 -18.47 12.95
CA VAL A 187 -14.88 -19.67 13.25
C VAL A 187 -15.80 -20.00 12.09
N LYS A 188 -15.97 -21.28 11.82
CA LYS A 188 -16.89 -21.77 10.79
C LYS A 188 -18.33 -21.55 11.27
N ALA A 189 -19.10 -20.72 10.56
CA ALA A 189 -20.49 -20.41 10.91
C ALA A 189 -21.49 -21.28 10.15
N PHE A 190 -21.19 -21.63 8.87
CA PHE A 190 -22.06 -22.47 8.03
C PHE A 190 -21.26 -23.04 6.84
N ASP A 191 -21.82 -24.03 6.18
CA ASP A 191 -21.24 -24.57 4.94
C ASP A 191 -21.71 -23.74 3.74
N VAL A 192 -20.73 -23.35 2.92
CA VAL A 192 -20.99 -22.55 1.73
C VAL A 192 -21.25 -23.49 0.56
N ASN A 193 -22.41 -23.32 -0.06
CA ASN A 193 -22.67 -23.82 -1.42
C ASN A 193 -22.42 -22.63 -2.36
N SER A 194 -21.17 -22.36 -2.72
CA SER A 194 -20.89 -21.23 -3.60
C SER A 194 -21.41 -21.54 -5.01
N ASN A 195 -22.16 -20.59 -5.59
CA ASN A 195 -22.53 -20.63 -7.00
C ASN A 195 -21.34 -20.25 -7.91
N GLU A 196 -20.23 -19.86 -7.32
CA GLU A 196 -18.97 -19.53 -7.98
C GLU A 196 -18.11 -20.78 -8.13
N ASN A 197 -17.33 -20.84 -9.18
CA ASN A 197 -16.34 -21.92 -9.39
C ASN A 197 -15.14 -21.74 -8.45
N LEU A 198 -15.41 -21.72 -7.15
CA LEU A 198 -14.51 -21.46 -6.06
C LEU A 198 -14.68 -22.53 -4.97
N THR A 199 -13.58 -22.98 -4.41
CA THR A 199 -13.54 -23.80 -3.19
C THR A 199 -12.53 -23.24 -2.20
N TYR A 200 -12.59 -23.69 -0.95
CA TYR A 200 -11.64 -23.23 0.08
C TYR A 200 -11.06 -24.40 0.89
N GLY A 201 -9.97 -24.12 1.59
CA GLY A 201 -9.35 -25.09 2.49
C GLY A 201 -8.54 -24.41 3.60
N LEU A 202 -8.16 -25.21 4.60
CA LEU A 202 -7.31 -24.78 5.73
C LEU A 202 -5.88 -25.23 5.50
N PHE A 203 -4.93 -24.33 5.71
CA PHE A 203 -3.51 -24.55 5.45
C PHE A 203 -2.65 -24.07 6.60
N THR A 204 -1.69 -24.88 7.02
CA THR A 204 -0.66 -24.44 7.97
C THR A 204 0.24 -23.38 7.32
N GLU A 205 1.00 -22.66 8.13
CA GLU A 205 1.96 -21.68 7.59
C GLU A 205 3.03 -22.33 6.69
N GLU A 206 3.44 -23.56 7.01
CA GLU A 206 4.39 -24.32 6.20
C GLU A 206 3.79 -24.66 4.81
N GLN A 207 2.54 -25.10 4.78
CA GLN A 207 1.82 -25.37 3.54
C GLN A 207 1.61 -24.08 2.71
N LEU A 208 1.26 -22.95 3.36
CA LEU A 208 1.15 -21.67 2.68
C LEU A 208 2.48 -21.24 2.06
N LYS A 209 3.60 -21.38 2.78
CA LYS A 209 4.94 -21.13 2.24
C LYS A 209 5.26 -22.03 1.03
N TYR A 210 4.85 -23.29 1.09
CA TYR A 210 4.99 -24.20 -0.06
C TYR A 210 4.21 -23.67 -1.28
N LEU A 211 2.95 -23.25 -1.11
CA LEU A 211 2.13 -22.70 -2.20
C LEU A 211 2.77 -21.44 -2.83
N LEU A 212 3.32 -20.56 -1.99
CA LEU A 212 4.02 -19.34 -2.43
C LEU A 212 5.31 -19.67 -3.22
N ASN A 213 6.14 -20.57 -2.70
CA ASN A 213 7.43 -20.93 -3.27
C ASN A 213 7.30 -21.70 -4.60
N ASN A 214 6.21 -22.43 -4.78
CA ASN A 214 5.93 -23.20 -5.99
C ASN A 214 4.99 -22.49 -6.98
N ASN A 215 4.73 -21.18 -6.76
CA ASN A 215 3.85 -20.36 -7.60
C ASN A 215 2.43 -20.91 -7.80
N ILE A 216 1.92 -21.66 -6.83
CA ILE A 216 0.51 -22.05 -6.76
C ILE A 216 -0.32 -20.86 -6.23
N MET A 217 0.26 -20.10 -5.30
CA MET A 217 -0.20 -18.76 -4.93
C MET A 217 0.70 -17.73 -5.62
N CYS A 218 0.35 -17.30 -6.82
CA CYS A 218 1.23 -16.51 -7.68
C CYS A 218 0.82 -15.03 -7.82
N GLY A 219 -0.39 -14.64 -7.41
CA GLY A 219 -0.89 -13.27 -7.47
C GLY A 219 -0.02 -12.30 -6.67
N ALA A 220 0.37 -11.16 -7.26
CA ALA A 220 1.24 -10.17 -6.61
C ALA A 220 0.62 -9.64 -5.31
N ILE A 221 -0.67 -9.33 -5.29
CA ILE A 221 -1.40 -8.86 -4.11
C ILE A 221 -1.44 -9.94 -3.02
N ASN A 222 -1.60 -11.22 -3.37
CA ASN A 222 -1.55 -12.31 -2.41
C ASN A 222 -0.17 -12.42 -1.72
N LYS A 223 0.92 -12.28 -2.49
CA LYS A 223 2.28 -12.23 -1.94
C LYS A 223 2.49 -11.01 -1.05
N LEU A 224 2.01 -9.84 -1.47
CA LEU A 224 2.08 -8.62 -0.67
C LEU A 224 1.29 -8.78 0.64
N ALA A 225 0.09 -9.34 0.61
CA ALA A 225 -0.74 -9.59 1.78
C ALA A 225 -0.02 -10.48 2.81
N TYR A 226 0.63 -11.54 2.33
CA TYR A 226 1.46 -12.40 3.19
C TYR A 226 2.61 -11.63 3.84
N TYR A 227 3.37 -10.82 3.08
CA TYR A 227 4.49 -10.05 3.63
C TYR A 227 4.05 -8.90 4.55
N SER A 228 2.93 -8.22 4.24
CA SER A 228 2.36 -7.19 5.11
C SER A 228 1.95 -7.76 6.47
N MET A 229 1.44 -8.99 6.50
CA MET A 229 1.15 -9.69 7.74
C MET A 229 2.41 -9.95 8.57
N GLN A 230 3.51 -10.40 7.97
CA GLN A 230 4.78 -10.68 8.66
C GLN A 230 5.38 -9.42 9.30
N ASN A 231 5.22 -8.27 8.67
CA ASN A 231 5.78 -6.98 9.11
C ASN A 231 4.81 -6.14 9.98
N ASN A 232 3.71 -6.74 10.46
CA ASN A 232 2.65 -6.03 11.20
C ASN A 232 1.98 -4.87 10.41
N GLY A 233 2.12 -4.87 9.10
CA GLY A 233 1.48 -3.92 8.18
C GLY A 233 2.12 -2.52 8.14
N CYS A 234 1.64 -1.70 7.21
CA CYS A 234 1.96 -0.28 7.12
C CYS A 234 0.98 0.53 7.99
N LYS A 235 1.49 1.52 8.74
CA LYS A 235 0.65 2.37 9.62
C LYS A 235 -0.05 3.52 8.88
N ARG A 236 0.20 3.70 7.59
CA ARG A 236 -0.38 4.81 6.78
C ARG A 236 -1.17 4.24 5.62
N THR A 237 -2.42 4.66 5.48
CA THR A 237 -3.28 4.29 4.36
C THR A 237 -3.07 5.25 3.19
N LEU A 238 -3.18 4.76 1.96
CA LEU A 238 -3.08 5.59 0.74
C LEU A 238 -4.17 6.68 0.69
N ARG A 239 -5.30 6.45 1.35
CA ARG A 239 -6.43 7.40 1.43
C ARG A 239 -6.10 8.67 2.22
N ASN A 240 -5.05 8.66 3.04
CA ASN A 240 -4.60 9.80 3.84
C ASN A 240 -3.45 10.59 3.18
N VAL A 241 -2.99 10.19 2.01
CA VAL A 241 -2.00 10.92 1.20
C VAL A 241 -2.76 11.80 0.21
N LYS A 242 -3.11 13.01 0.64
CA LYS A 242 -3.61 14.09 -0.22
C LYS A 242 -2.49 15.05 -0.55
#